data_76a685e270e8cb71d4c763d909b21ada
#
_entry.id   76a685e270e8cb71d4c763d909b21ada
#
_cell.length_a   1.000
_cell.length_b   1.000
_cell.length_c   1.000
_cell.angle_alpha   90.00
_cell.angle_beta   90.00
_cell.angle_gamma   90.00
#
_symmetry.space_group_name_H-M   'P 1'
#
loop_
_entity.id
_entity.type
_entity.pdbx_description
1 polymer ?
#
loop_
_entity_poly.entity_id
_entity_poly.type
_entity_poly.pdbx_seq_one_letter_code
_entity_poly.pdbx_strand_id
1 'polypeptide(L)'
;MKLGSQVDLESVLVSVGESELFSRRYALGLGACIPAQVNLRVRYSPSAEWSTDDRRAIVSAAQEVRADLLGPLVSAEVRWFEATLEANDLAPLRTVGTPEFEGLAPDRRLDTLVAEIERGRDTPDAEFSGAVRRLRREFQLPRMRGRPGLIGRTSDGPFTVFEGMTRLAALLALVRAGSVTACEVPSYVGLTDSLPGWAIDASPADAVSSAASKERPGPV
;
A
#
# COMPACT_ATOMS: atom_id res chain seq x y z
N MET A 1 -6.12 3.13 -15.78
CA MET A 1 -6.88 2.49 -14.66
C MET A 1 -8.36 2.54 -14.96
N LYS A 2 -9.08 1.47 -14.69
CA LYS A 2 -10.54 1.39 -14.84
C LYS A 2 -11.18 1.26 -13.46
N LEU A 3 -12.08 2.18 -13.09
CA LEU A 3 -12.89 2.07 -11.88
C LEU A 3 -14.10 1.17 -12.15
N GLY A 4 -14.39 0.30 -11.20
CA GLY A 4 -15.52 -0.61 -11.19
C GLY A 4 -16.63 -0.15 -10.23
N SER A 5 -17.27 -1.14 -9.58
CA SER A 5 -18.35 -0.89 -8.62
C SER A 5 -17.83 -0.27 -7.31
N GLN A 6 -18.69 0.50 -6.68
CA GLN A 6 -18.44 0.97 -5.32
C GLN A 6 -18.52 -0.20 -4.33
N VAL A 7 -17.63 -0.18 -3.35
CA VAL A 7 -17.54 -1.18 -2.27
C VAL A 7 -17.53 -0.50 -0.90
N ASP A 8 -17.75 -1.28 0.14
CA ASP A 8 -17.64 -0.80 1.52
C ASP A 8 -16.18 -0.85 2.02
N LEU A 9 -15.92 -0.10 3.08
CA LEU A 9 -14.62 -0.08 3.75
C LEU A 9 -14.24 -1.45 4.31
N GLU A 10 -15.21 -2.25 4.79
CA GLU A 10 -14.94 -3.57 5.34
C GLU A 10 -14.28 -4.48 4.31
N SER A 11 -14.77 -4.47 3.07
CA SER A 11 -14.19 -5.23 1.95
C SER A 11 -12.72 -4.87 1.71
N VAL A 12 -12.38 -3.58 1.80
CA VAL A 12 -11.00 -3.10 1.68
C VAL A 12 -10.15 -3.58 2.85
N LEU A 13 -10.64 -3.44 4.08
CA LEU A 13 -9.90 -3.85 5.28
C LEU A 13 -9.69 -5.36 5.37
N VAL A 14 -10.67 -6.17 4.95
CA VAL A 14 -10.53 -7.62 4.80
C VAL A 14 -9.39 -7.95 3.83
N SER A 15 -9.33 -7.25 2.71
CA SER A 15 -8.28 -7.44 1.70
C SER A 15 -6.89 -7.05 2.23
N VAL A 16 -6.80 -5.95 2.99
CA VAL A 16 -5.55 -5.56 3.69
C VAL A 16 -5.16 -6.65 4.68
N GLY A 17 -6.07 -7.10 5.54
CA GLY A 17 -5.81 -8.15 6.50
C GLY A 17 -5.39 -9.48 5.84
N GLU A 18 -6.00 -9.87 4.73
CA GLU A 18 -5.59 -11.03 3.92
C GLU A 18 -4.14 -10.86 3.41
N SER A 19 -3.80 -9.69 2.90
CA SER A 19 -2.46 -9.39 2.43
C SER A 19 -1.42 -9.48 3.55
N GLU A 20 -1.70 -8.85 4.69
CA GLU A 20 -0.79 -8.80 5.83
C GLU A 20 -0.60 -10.17 6.50
N LEU A 21 -1.63 -11.03 6.48
CA LEU A 21 -1.55 -12.40 7.01
C LEU A 21 -0.49 -13.24 6.29
N PHE A 22 -0.20 -12.92 5.04
CA PHE A 22 0.81 -13.60 4.21
C PHE A 22 2.07 -12.76 3.99
N SER A 23 2.11 -11.55 4.56
CA SER A 23 3.30 -10.70 4.58
C SER A 23 4.34 -11.28 5.53
N ARG A 24 5.61 -11.35 5.12
CA ARG A 24 6.69 -11.74 6.04
C ARG A 24 6.85 -10.78 7.21
N ARG A 25 6.60 -9.49 6.97
CA ARG A 25 6.77 -8.42 7.95
C ARG A 25 5.68 -8.42 9.02
N TYR A 26 4.44 -8.68 8.65
CA TYR A 26 3.27 -8.47 9.51
C TYR A 26 2.57 -9.76 9.95
N ALA A 27 2.83 -10.89 9.29
CA ALA A 27 2.13 -12.16 9.56
C ALA A 27 2.23 -12.64 11.01
N LEU A 28 3.37 -12.39 11.68
CA LEU A 28 3.54 -12.77 13.09
C LEU A 28 2.71 -11.85 14.00
N GLY A 29 2.77 -10.52 13.78
CA GLY A 29 1.99 -9.55 14.55
C GLY A 29 0.50 -9.76 14.38
N LEU A 30 0.03 -9.84 13.14
CA LEU A 30 -1.38 -10.11 12.84
C LEU A 30 -1.83 -11.46 13.43
N GLY A 31 -1.03 -12.51 13.27
CA GLY A 31 -1.34 -13.82 13.81
C GLY A 31 -1.42 -13.88 15.34
N ALA A 32 -0.74 -12.98 16.05
CA ALA A 32 -0.82 -12.84 17.49
C ALA A 32 -2.12 -12.13 17.95
N CYS A 33 -2.68 -11.26 17.11
CA CYS A 33 -3.90 -10.50 17.39
C CYS A 33 -5.19 -11.28 17.09
N ILE A 34 -5.14 -12.43 16.43
CA ILE A 34 -6.32 -13.23 16.09
C ILE A 34 -6.34 -14.56 16.83
N PRO A 35 -7.55 -15.06 17.22
CA PRO A 35 -7.67 -16.38 17.83
C PRO A 35 -7.07 -17.50 16.98
N ALA A 36 -6.39 -18.46 17.61
CA ALA A 36 -5.68 -19.53 16.89
C ALA A 36 -6.55 -20.30 15.90
N GLN A 37 -7.81 -20.59 16.27
CA GLN A 37 -8.76 -21.31 15.39
C GLN A 37 -9.12 -20.46 14.16
N VAL A 38 -9.27 -19.13 14.30
CA VAL A 38 -9.51 -18.20 13.19
C VAL A 38 -8.28 -18.17 12.29
N ASN A 39 -7.08 -18.02 12.88
CA ASN A 39 -5.82 -17.99 12.14
C ASN A 39 -5.65 -19.24 11.26
N LEU A 40 -5.94 -20.43 11.78
CA LEU A 40 -5.89 -21.65 10.99
C LEU A 40 -6.88 -21.64 9.82
N ARG A 41 -8.15 -21.28 10.06
CA ARG A 41 -9.15 -21.24 8.97
C ARG A 41 -8.77 -20.26 7.87
N VAL A 42 -8.46 -19.02 8.23
CA VAL A 42 -8.19 -17.95 7.24
C VAL A 42 -6.91 -18.18 6.43
N ARG A 43 -5.93 -18.91 6.97
CA ARG A 43 -4.72 -19.29 6.22
C ARG A 43 -4.95 -20.31 5.13
N TYR A 44 -5.95 -21.18 5.29
CA TYR A 44 -6.18 -22.31 4.39
C TYR A 44 -7.42 -22.16 3.50
N SER A 45 -8.22 -21.10 3.70
CA SER A 45 -9.37 -20.79 2.84
C SER A 45 -9.23 -19.41 2.18
N PRO A 46 -9.80 -19.21 0.98
CA PRO A 46 -9.87 -17.91 0.36
C PRO A 46 -10.79 -16.96 1.17
N SER A 47 -10.52 -15.68 1.14
CA SER A 47 -11.28 -14.67 1.90
C SER A 47 -12.77 -14.62 1.55
N ALA A 48 -13.15 -15.07 0.36
CA ALA A 48 -14.55 -15.22 -0.04
C ALA A 48 -15.33 -16.24 0.83
N GLU A 49 -14.63 -17.24 1.41
CA GLU A 49 -15.21 -18.30 2.24
C GLU A 49 -15.19 -17.98 3.74
N TRP A 50 -14.59 -16.84 4.14
CA TRP A 50 -14.50 -16.46 5.55
C TRP A 50 -15.88 -16.10 6.10
N SER A 51 -16.16 -16.60 7.29
CA SER A 51 -17.36 -16.19 8.05
C SER A 51 -17.30 -14.70 8.43
N THR A 52 -18.42 -14.13 8.80
CA THR A 52 -18.49 -12.75 9.33
C THR A 52 -17.58 -12.56 10.53
N ASP A 53 -17.49 -13.54 11.43
CA ASP A 53 -16.64 -13.47 12.61
C ASP A 53 -15.15 -13.57 12.25
N ASP A 54 -14.78 -14.39 11.27
CA ASP A 54 -13.41 -14.44 10.75
C ASP A 54 -13.01 -13.11 10.12
N ARG A 55 -13.86 -12.52 9.30
CA ARG A 55 -13.64 -11.20 8.69
C ARG A 55 -13.46 -10.12 9.75
N ARG A 56 -14.35 -10.07 10.75
CA ARG A 56 -14.26 -9.11 11.85
C ARG A 56 -12.95 -9.25 12.63
N ALA A 57 -12.53 -10.48 12.94
CA ALA A 57 -11.27 -10.73 13.64
C ALA A 57 -10.06 -10.25 12.82
N ILE A 58 -10.04 -10.52 11.52
CA ILE A 58 -8.98 -10.09 10.62
C ILE A 58 -8.93 -8.56 10.49
N VAL A 59 -10.08 -7.91 10.30
CA VAL A 59 -10.18 -6.45 10.21
C VAL A 59 -9.68 -5.79 11.50
N SER A 60 -10.12 -6.27 12.66
CA SER A 60 -9.66 -5.75 13.96
C SER A 60 -8.15 -5.90 14.13
N ALA A 61 -7.60 -7.06 13.81
CA ALA A 61 -6.16 -7.31 13.90
C ALA A 61 -5.35 -6.45 12.90
N ALA A 62 -5.85 -6.26 11.68
CA ALA A 62 -5.20 -5.40 10.69
C ALA A 62 -5.18 -3.93 11.15
N GLN A 63 -6.27 -3.44 11.71
CA GLN A 63 -6.35 -2.09 12.28
C GLN A 63 -5.41 -1.89 13.47
N GLU A 64 -5.22 -2.90 14.31
CA GLU A 64 -4.29 -2.85 15.43
C GLU A 64 -2.83 -2.82 14.94
N VAL A 65 -2.46 -3.74 14.04
CA VAL A 65 -1.09 -3.89 13.53
C VAL A 65 -0.67 -2.73 12.62
N ARG A 66 -1.61 -2.11 11.91
CA ARG A 66 -1.40 -1.02 10.96
C ARG A 66 -2.18 0.25 11.35
N ALA A 67 -2.27 0.53 12.64
CA ALA A 67 -3.07 1.65 13.16
C ALA A 67 -2.62 3.01 12.60
N ASP A 68 -1.32 3.20 12.41
CA ASP A 68 -0.70 4.38 11.83
C ASP A 68 -1.14 4.64 10.38
N LEU A 69 -1.35 3.60 9.62
CA LEU A 69 -1.75 3.65 8.21
C LEU A 69 -3.28 3.63 8.05
N LEU A 70 -3.95 2.70 8.73
CA LEU A 70 -5.38 2.45 8.56
C LEU A 70 -6.26 3.38 9.41
N GLY A 71 -5.77 3.85 10.56
CA GLY A 71 -6.53 4.76 11.42
C GLY A 71 -7.03 6.01 10.69
N PRO A 72 -6.18 6.74 9.96
CA PRO A 72 -6.62 7.87 9.15
C PRO A 72 -7.62 7.51 8.06
N LEU A 73 -7.53 6.32 7.45
CA LEU A 73 -8.46 5.88 6.40
C LEU A 73 -9.84 5.54 6.96
N VAL A 74 -9.89 4.95 8.16
CA VAL A 74 -11.15 4.62 8.85
C VAL A 74 -11.87 5.88 9.30
N SER A 75 -11.12 6.93 9.67
CA SER A 75 -11.67 8.19 10.15
C SER A 75 -12.07 9.17 9.05
N ALA A 76 -11.60 8.94 7.83
CA ALA A 76 -11.86 9.82 6.69
C ALA A 76 -13.14 9.39 5.93
N GLU A 77 -13.83 10.38 5.34
CA GLU A 77 -14.89 10.10 4.36
C GLU A 77 -14.25 9.68 3.04
N VAL A 78 -14.13 8.36 2.84
CA VAL A 78 -13.55 7.77 1.64
C VAL A 78 -14.61 6.98 0.88
N ARG A 79 -14.78 7.29 -0.39
CA ARG A 79 -15.58 6.47 -1.31
C ARG A 79 -14.68 5.41 -1.94
N TRP A 80 -14.96 4.14 -1.69
CA TRP A 80 -14.15 3.03 -2.16
C TRP A 80 -14.73 2.39 -3.41
N PHE A 81 -13.86 2.00 -4.32
CA PHE A 81 -14.20 1.37 -5.59
C PHE A 81 -13.30 0.18 -5.86
N GLU A 82 -13.85 -0.85 -6.50
CA GLU A 82 -13.00 -1.80 -7.22
C GLU A 82 -12.30 -1.07 -8.37
N ALA A 83 -11.10 -1.50 -8.69
CA ALA A 83 -10.35 -0.97 -9.81
C ALA A 83 -9.51 -2.06 -10.48
N THR A 84 -9.17 -1.84 -11.74
CA THR A 84 -8.19 -2.65 -12.46
C THR A 84 -7.07 -1.73 -12.92
N LEU A 85 -5.84 -2.02 -12.46
CA LEU A 85 -4.62 -1.37 -12.92
C LEU A 85 -4.08 -2.13 -14.14
N GLU A 86 -3.70 -1.38 -15.14
CA GLU A 86 -2.94 -1.88 -16.30
C GLU A 86 -1.45 -1.52 -16.16
N ALA A 87 -0.58 -2.07 -17.00
CA ALA A 87 0.86 -1.86 -16.94
C ALA A 87 1.24 -0.37 -16.95
N ASN A 88 0.53 0.46 -17.74
CA ASN A 88 0.78 1.89 -17.84
C ASN A 88 0.35 2.69 -16.60
N ASP A 89 -0.50 2.12 -15.76
CA ASP A 89 -0.96 2.76 -14.53
C ASP A 89 0.05 2.66 -13.39
N LEU A 90 1.04 1.77 -13.49
CA LEU A 90 1.97 1.48 -12.40
C LEU A 90 3.01 2.59 -12.18
N ALA A 91 3.59 3.11 -13.26
CA ALA A 91 4.67 4.10 -13.19
C ALA A 91 4.27 5.43 -12.51
N PRO A 92 3.06 5.99 -12.72
CA PRO A 92 2.64 7.23 -12.05
C PRO A 92 2.19 7.04 -10.60
N LEU A 93 2.07 5.80 -10.09
CA LEU A 93 1.73 5.55 -8.69
C LEU A 93 2.76 6.18 -7.74
N ARG A 94 2.29 6.53 -6.56
CA ARG A 94 3.11 7.14 -5.51
C ARG A 94 3.26 6.21 -4.31
N THR A 95 4.38 6.36 -3.61
CA THR A 95 4.64 5.70 -2.34
C THR A 95 4.01 6.48 -1.20
N VAL A 96 3.76 5.83 -0.08
CA VAL A 96 3.49 6.53 1.19
C VAL A 96 4.68 7.42 1.56
N GLY A 97 4.40 8.59 2.15
CA GLY A 97 5.42 9.52 2.64
C GLY A 97 6.00 9.02 3.95
N THR A 98 6.97 8.11 3.83
CA THR A 98 7.73 7.60 4.97
C THR A 98 9.22 7.75 4.71
N PRO A 99 10.03 7.97 5.76
CA PRO A 99 11.49 8.09 5.61
C PRO A 99 12.12 6.88 4.90
N GLU A 100 11.47 5.72 4.95
CA GLU A 100 11.89 4.50 4.31
C GLU A 100 12.00 4.66 2.77
N PHE A 101 11.08 5.39 2.16
CA PHE A 101 11.03 5.56 0.70
C PHE A 101 11.60 6.91 0.25
N GLU A 102 11.49 7.95 1.06
CA GLU A 102 11.92 9.31 0.70
C GLU A 102 13.41 9.40 0.36
N GLY A 103 14.26 8.58 1.01
CA GLY A 103 15.69 8.52 0.72
C GLY A 103 16.03 8.00 -0.68
N LEU A 104 15.16 7.20 -1.29
CA LEU A 104 15.33 6.66 -2.63
C LEU A 104 14.45 7.35 -3.68
N ALA A 105 13.26 7.77 -3.30
CA ALA A 105 12.28 8.41 -4.17
C ALA A 105 11.74 9.69 -3.51
N PRO A 106 12.51 10.79 -3.49
CA PRO A 106 12.09 12.05 -2.89
C PRO A 106 10.88 12.67 -3.61
N ASP A 107 10.65 12.31 -4.87
CA ASP A 107 9.46 12.66 -5.65
C ASP A 107 8.26 11.74 -5.34
N ARG A 108 8.45 10.75 -4.47
CA ARG A 108 7.47 9.75 -4.06
C ARG A 108 6.89 8.92 -5.21
N ARG A 109 7.52 8.90 -6.37
CA ARG A 109 7.08 8.08 -7.50
C ARG A 109 7.54 6.65 -7.34
N LEU A 110 6.62 5.71 -7.57
CA LEU A 110 6.95 4.28 -7.58
C LEU A 110 8.00 3.94 -8.63
N ASP A 111 7.94 4.61 -9.77
CA ASP A 111 8.90 4.47 -10.86
C ASP A 111 10.33 4.85 -10.44
N THR A 112 10.50 5.97 -9.74
CA THR A 112 11.80 6.40 -9.19
C THR A 112 12.32 5.39 -8.17
N LEU A 113 11.46 4.94 -7.24
CA LEU A 113 11.82 3.96 -6.23
C LEU A 113 12.32 2.65 -6.87
N VAL A 114 11.59 2.13 -7.84
CA VAL A 114 11.95 0.90 -8.56
C VAL A 114 13.26 1.07 -9.30
N ALA A 115 13.47 2.21 -9.99
CA ALA A 115 14.71 2.49 -10.70
C ALA A 115 15.93 2.49 -9.76
N GLU A 116 15.81 3.05 -8.56
CA GLU A 116 16.89 3.07 -7.57
C GLU A 116 17.19 1.68 -7.02
N ILE A 117 16.17 0.86 -6.75
CA ILE A 117 16.33 -0.54 -6.34
C ILE A 117 17.02 -1.35 -7.45
N GLU A 118 16.69 -1.12 -8.71
CA GLU A 118 17.31 -1.77 -9.87
C GLU A 118 18.79 -1.40 -10.02
N ARG A 119 19.19 -0.18 -9.62
CA ARG A 119 20.59 0.27 -9.55
C ARG A 119 21.37 -0.32 -8.36
N GLY A 120 20.72 -1.17 -7.55
CA GLY A 120 21.35 -1.83 -6.39
C GLY A 120 21.25 -1.04 -5.09
N ARG A 121 20.54 0.09 -5.06
CA ARG A 121 20.31 0.82 -3.80
C ARG A 121 19.24 0.10 -2.96
N ASP A 122 19.42 0.15 -1.66
CA ASP A 122 18.49 -0.44 -0.70
C ASP A 122 17.70 0.63 0.04
N THR A 123 16.45 0.32 0.36
CA THR A 123 15.71 1.03 1.40
C THR A 123 16.41 0.85 2.74
N PRO A 124 16.26 1.78 3.70
CA PRO A 124 16.82 1.60 5.07
C PRO A 124 16.44 0.25 5.68
N ASP A 125 15.21 -0.21 5.42
CA ASP A 125 14.84 -1.61 5.63
C ASP A 125 15.11 -2.39 4.33
N ALA A 126 16.26 -3.08 4.28
CA ALA A 126 16.67 -3.88 3.12
C ALA A 126 15.68 -5.03 2.79
N GLU A 127 14.70 -5.30 3.67
CA GLU A 127 13.69 -6.32 3.43
C GLU A 127 12.80 -5.96 2.25
N PHE A 128 12.36 -4.68 2.13
CA PHE A 128 11.52 -4.25 1.01
C PHE A 128 12.23 -4.38 -0.33
N SER A 129 13.41 -3.78 -0.48
CA SER A 129 14.18 -3.83 -1.72
C SER A 129 14.61 -5.27 -2.07
N GLY A 130 14.95 -6.07 -1.06
CA GLY A 130 15.23 -7.49 -1.20
C GLY A 130 14.02 -8.29 -1.68
N ALA A 131 12.82 -7.99 -1.17
CA ALA A 131 11.57 -8.62 -1.60
C ALA A 131 11.21 -8.26 -3.05
N VAL A 132 11.35 -6.98 -3.45
CA VAL A 132 11.14 -6.54 -4.83
C VAL A 132 12.08 -7.29 -5.79
N ARG A 133 13.38 -7.35 -5.47
CA ARG A 133 14.36 -8.07 -6.30
C ARG A 133 14.08 -9.57 -6.37
N ARG A 134 13.66 -10.19 -5.29
CA ARG A 134 13.30 -11.61 -5.24
C ARG A 134 12.09 -11.89 -6.13
N LEU A 135 10.98 -11.18 -5.94
CA LEU A 135 9.76 -11.35 -6.73
C LEU A 135 10.02 -11.16 -8.23
N ARG A 136 10.86 -10.16 -8.57
CA ARG A 136 11.31 -9.97 -9.96
C ARG A 136 12.06 -11.19 -10.52
N ARG A 137 12.96 -11.81 -9.73
CA ARG A 137 13.75 -12.97 -10.16
C ARG A 137 12.93 -14.23 -10.33
N GLU A 138 11.98 -14.44 -9.42
CA GLU A 138 11.17 -15.66 -9.38
C GLU A 138 10.11 -15.69 -10.48
N PHE A 139 9.92 -14.59 -11.24
CA PHE A 139 8.92 -14.47 -12.31
C PHE A 139 7.50 -14.91 -11.89
N GLN A 140 7.30 -15.08 -10.62
CA GLN A 140 5.99 -15.34 -10.09
C GLN A 140 5.30 -14.00 -10.00
N LEU A 141 4.29 -13.78 -10.86
CA LEU A 141 3.23 -12.87 -10.50
C LEU A 141 2.84 -13.27 -9.08
N PRO A 142 3.12 -12.41 -8.10
CA PRO A 142 2.89 -12.80 -6.72
C PRO A 142 1.47 -13.31 -6.66
N ARG A 143 1.25 -14.49 -6.05
CA ARG A 143 -0.11 -14.92 -5.74
C ARG A 143 -0.70 -13.79 -4.93
N MET A 144 -1.52 -12.98 -5.61
CA MET A 144 -2.06 -11.74 -5.05
C MET A 144 -3.14 -12.13 -4.05
N ARG A 145 -2.70 -12.48 -2.82
CA ARG A 145 -3.63 -12.56 -1.70
C ARG A 145 -3.85 -11.16 -1.20
N GLY A 146 -5.10 -10.76 -1.13
CA GLY A 146 -5.50 -9.37 -0.97
C GLY A 146 -5.21 -8.52 -2.23
N ARG A 147 -6.01 -7.51 -2.43
CA ARG A 147 -5.87 -6.56 -3.54
C ARG A 147 -5.03 -5.37 -3.09
N PRO A 148 -4.17 -4.82 -3.92
CA PRO A 148 -3.53 -3.53 -3.65
C PRO A 148 -4.56 -2.45 -3.32
N GLY A 149 -4.20 -1.59 -2.38
CA GLY A 149 -5.01 -0.45 -1.96
C GLY A 149 -4.36 0.87 -2.36
N LEU A 150 -5.14 1.72 -3.00
CA LEU A 150 -4.73 3.04 -3.47
C LEU A 150 -5.67 4.11 -2.93
N ILE A 151 -5.15 5.33 -2.76
CA ILE A 151 -5.96 6.49 -2.38
C ILE A 151 -5.58 7.71 -3.20
N GLY A 152 -6.55 8.50 -3.58
CA GLY A 152 -6.39 9.74 -4.33
C GLY A 152 -7.55 10.71 -4.11
N ARG A 153 -7.45 11.91 -4.71
CA ARG A 153 -8.52 12.91 -4.64
C ARG A 153 -9.56 12.72 -5.75
N THR A 154 -9.10 12.34 -6.92
CA THR A 154 -9.92 12.23 -8.13
C THR A 154 -9.67 10.88 -8.81
N SER A 155 -10.57 10.51 -9.72
CA SER A 155 -10.45 9.31 -10.54
C SER A 155 -9.23 9.29 -11.46
N ASP A 156 -8.65 10.46 -11.73
CA ASP A 156 -7.50 10.61 -12.62
C ASP A 156 -6.18 10.58 -11.85
N GLY A 157 -6.26 10.48 -10.51
CA GLY A 157 -5.09 10.47 -9.63
C GLY A 157 -4.52 11.87 -9.34
N PRO A 158 -3.28 11.96 -8.88
CA PRO A 158 -2.36 10.86 -8.59
C PRO A 158 -2.82 9.98 -7.43
N PHE A 159 -2.42 8.70 -7.46
CA PHE A 159 -2.78 7.73 -6.43
C PHE A 159 -1.57 7.32 -5.60
N THR A 160 -1.75 7.33 -4.28
CA THR A 160 -0.76 6.79 -3.33
C THR A 160 -1.12 5.34 -2.98
N VAL A 161 -0.15 4.45 -3.09
CA VAL A 161 -0.29 3.04 -2.72
C VAL A 161 -0.13 2.93 -1.21
N PHE A 162 -1.16 2.52 -0.49
CA PHE A 162 -1.06 2.25 0.94
C PHE A 162 -0.96 0.76 1.27
N GLU A 163 -1.38 -0.11 0.34
CA GLU A 163 -1.25 -1.55 0.48
C GLU A 163 -0.78 -2.19 -0.84
N GLY A 164 0.05 -3.25 -0.72
CA GLY A 164 0.57 -3.98 -1.87
C GLY A 164 1.78 -3.32 -2.56
N MET A 165 2.43 -2.37 -1.90
CA MET A 165 3.59 -1.62 -2.43
C MET A 165 4.67 -2.55 -3.00
N THR A 166 5.09 -3.58 -2.26
CA THR A 166 6.13 -4.52 -2.70
C THR A 166 5.74 -5.26 -3.98
N ARG A 167 4.47 -5.63 -4.09
CA ARG A 167 3.93 -6.37 -5.26
C ARG A 167 3.88 -5.48 -6.48
N LEU A 168 3.37 -4.26 -6.35
CA LEU A 168 3.29 -3.29 -7.45
C LEU A 168 4.69 -2.84 -7.88
N ALA A 169 5.63 -2.65 -6.95
CA ALA A 169 7.03 -2.34 -7.27
C ALA A 169 7.70 -3.48 -8.04
N ALA A 170 7.51 -4.74 -7.61
CA ALA A 170 8.05 -5.90 -8.32
C ALA A 170 7.45 -6.05 -9.73
N LEU A 171 6.13 -5.84 -9.86
CA LEU A 171 5.44 -5.88 -11.15
C LEU A 171 5.94 -4.77 -12.09
N LEU A 172 6.09 -3.55 -11.58
CA LEU A 172 6.65 -2.44 -12.36
C LEU A 172 8.08 -2.75 -12.82
N ALA A 173 8.91 -3.37 -11.98
CA ALA A 173 10.24 -3.82 -12.36
C ALA A 173 10.21 -4.86 -13.51
N LEU A 174 9.23 -5.76 -13.51
CA LEU A 174 9.02 -6.74 -14.60
C LEU A 174 8.55 -6.05 -15.90
N VAL A 175 7.64 -5.08 -15.79
CA VAL A 175 7.17 -4.28 -16.93
C VAL A 175 8.34 -3.49 -17.54
N ARG A 176 9.16 -2.82 -16.72
CA ARG A 176 10.34 -2.07 -17.17
C ARG A 176 11.37 -2.97 -17.85
N ALA A 177 11.53 -4.20 -17.37
CA ALA A 177 12.42 -5.19 -17.99
C ALA A 177 11.87 -5.80 -19.29
N GLY A 178 10.67 -5.41 -19.72
CA GLY A 178 9.99 -5.99 -20.87
C GLY A 178 9.54 -7.45 -20.68
N SER A 179 9.60 -7.94 -19.45
CA SER A 179 9.23 -9.32 -19.10
C SER A 179 7.73 -9.51 -19.00
N VAL A 180 7.01 -8.43 -18.74
CA VAL A 180 5.54 -8.35 -18.70
C VAL A 180 5.12 -7.17 -19.58
N THR A 181 4.39 -7.42 -20.65
CA THR A 181 3.91 -6.39 -21.59
C THR A 181 2.47 -5.97 -21.32
N ALA A 182 1.69 -6.85 -20.70
CA ALA A 182 0.31 -6.57 -20.31
C ALA A 182 0.03 -7.22 -18.95
N CYS A 183 -0.66 -6.51 -18.08
CA CYS A 183 -1.16 -7.04 -16.81
C CYS A 183 -2.47 -6.36 -16.47
N GLU A 184 -3.32 -7.08 -15.75
CA GLU A 184 -4.51 -6.57 -15.10
C GLU A 184 -4.40 -6.90 -13.62
N VAL A 185 -4.37 -5.87 -12.77
CA VAL A 185 -4.23 -6.03 -11.33
C VAL A 185 -5.50 -5.55 -10.65
N PRO A 186 -6.36 -6.48 -10.18
CA PRO A 186 -7.50 -6.12 -9.36
C PRO A 186 -7.04 -5.38 -8.10
N SER A 187 -7.58 -4.20 -7.86
CA SER A 187 -7.17 -3.29 -6.79
C SER A 187 -8.39 -2.64 -6.15
N TYR A 188 -8.19 -1.95 -5.02
CA TYR A 188 -9.15 -1.03 -4.45
C TYR A 188 -8.64 0.40 -4.54
N VAL A 189 -9.54 1.33 -4.84
CA VAL A 189 -9.25 2.76 -4.92
C VAL A 189 -10.19 3.53 -4.01
N GLY A 190 -9.63 4.29 -3.09
CA GLY A 190 -10.33 5.25 -2.27
C GLY A 190 -10.24 6.65 -2.86
N LEU A 191 -11.36 7.34 -2.95
CA LEU A 191 -11.44 8.74 -3.36
C LEU A 191 -11.93 9.59 -2.18
N THR A 192 -11.15 10.60 -1.81
CA THR A 192 -11.46 11.50 -0.69
C THR A 192 -10.87 12.89 -0.90
N ASP A 193 -11.57 13.92 -0.46
CA ASP A 193 -11.07 15.30 -0.44
C ASP A 193 -10.05 15.51 0.70
N SER A 194 -10.12 14.68 1.76
CA SER A 194 -9.27 14.73 2.94
C SER A 194 -8.24 13.60 2.94
N LEU A 195 -7.19 13.74 2.14
CA LEU A 195 -6.11 12.73 2.09
C LEU A 195 -5.39 12.65 3.46
N PRO A 196 -5.06 11.42 3.93
CA PRO A 196 -4.15 11.24 5.05
C PRO A 196 -2.80 11.93 4.83
N GLY A 197 -2.15 12.38 5.92
CA GLY A 197 -0.87 13.10 5.85
C GLY A 197 0.22 12.33 5.08
N TRP A 198 0.25 11.00 5.22
CA TRP A 198 1.19 10.15 4.47
C TRP A 198 0.88 10.04 2.96
N ALA A 199 -0.33 10.44 2.52
CA ALA A 199 -0.73 10.45 1.12
C ALA A 199 -0.60 11.84 0.47
N ILE A 200 -0.46 12.91 1.27
CA ILE A 200 -0.33 14.27 0.78
C ILE A 200 1.08 14.46 0.21
N ASP A 201 1.18 15.10 -0.95
CA ASP A 201 2.46 15.62 -1.41
C ASP A 201 2.90 16.72 -0.45
N ALA A 202 4.10 16.59 0.10
CA ALA A 202 4.79 17.75 0.62
C ALA A 202 5.02 18.69 -0.58
N SER A 203 4.14 19.66 -0.77
CA SER A 203 4.41 20.75 -1.71
C SER A 203 5.69 21.43 -1.23
N PRO A 204 6.61 21.81 -2.13
CA PRO A 204 7.77 22.63 -1.75
C PRO A 204 7.37 23.86 -0.94
N ALA A 205 6.17 24.40 -1.13
CA ALA A 205 5.61 25.51 -0.36
C ALA A 205 5.30 25.13 1.12
N ASP A 206 4.88 23.88 1.38
CA ASP A 206 4.54 23.44 2.75
C ASP A 206 5.80 23.12 3.56
N ALA A 207 6.88 22.70 2.93
CA ALA A 207 8.18 22.49 3.57
C ALA A 207 8.78 23.80 4.12
N VAL A 208 8.59 24.91 3.42
CA VAL A 208 9.07 26.24 3.84
C VAL A 208 8.27 26.76 5.05
N SER A 209 6.96 26.51 5.10
CA SER A 209 6.08 26.93 6.21
C SER A 209 6.38 26.16 7.51
N SER A 210 6.70 24.88 7.42
CA SER A 210 7.06 24.05 8.57
C SER A 210 8.41 24.42 9.18
N ALA A 211 9.39 24.84 8.37
CA ALA A 211 10.69 25.30 8.84
C ALA A 211 10.60 26.66 9.57
N ALA A 212 9.77 27.56 9.07
CA ALA A 212 9.59 28.89 9.66
C ALA A 212 8.90 28.88 11.05
N SER A 213 8.15 27.82 11.36
CA SER A 213 7.48 27.67 12.66
C SER A 213 8.38 27.17 13.79
N LYS A 214 9.58 26.66 13.48
CA LYS A 214 10.54 26.14 14.48
C LYS A 214 11.56 27.16 14.99
N GLU A 215 11.67 28.32 14.35
CA GLU A 215 12.59 29.39 14.76
C GLU A 215 11.87 30.59 15.44
N ARG A 216 11.21 30.34 16.56
CA ARG A 216 10.93 31.42 17.52
C ARG A 216 11.75 31.15 18.78
N PRO A 217 12.87 31.88 18.99
CA PRO A 217 13.51 31.92 20.29
C PRO A 217 12.54 32.60 21.26
N GLY A 218 12.32 31.97 22.41
CA GLY A 218 11.56 32.56 23.50
C GLY A 218 12.25 33.87 24.00
N PRO A 219 11.48 34.79 24.54
CA PRO A 219 12.06 36.01 25.10
C PRO A 219 12.90 35.69 26.34
N VAL A 220 14.05 36.33 26.40
CA VAL A 220 14.96 36.41 27.56
C VAL A 220 14.30 37.19 28.69
#